data_9792b2d05423c6b1772591ed19ecbc57
#
_entry.id   9792b2d05423c6b1772591ed19ecbc57
#
_cell.length_a   1.000
_cell.length_b   1.000
_cell.length_c   1.000
_cell.angle_alpha   90.00
_cell.angle_beta   90.00
_cell.angle_gamma   90.00
#
_symmetry.space_group_name_H-M   'P 1'
#
loop_
_entity.id
_entity.type
_entity.pdbx_description
1 polymer ?
#
loop_
_entity_poly.entity_id
_entity_poly.type
_entity_poly.pdbx_seq_one_letter_code
_entity_poly.pdbx_strand_id
1 'polypeptide(L)'
;DLVAHNIQNRTVALIENGTWAATSGRLMRQLLDECKNMTFLGETVSLKSSLKAPGYAQLQDLADTITATLPQTAAPQPHAAATIEKAAYRKLTYGLFVLTAQQDGKDNGCIINTAQQLTSTPGRITIAVSKQNLTHDMILQTGRFNVSVLTQSAPFALFQRFGFQSGRTVDKFAGLAFQRSANGLAYLAEHANAFFSARVVDALDYGSHTLFIAEVTEAAALSSESSVTYDYYFAHIKPKPAVTQEKKKGFVCKICGYVYEGDTLPPDFICPLCKHGADDFEPIS
;
A
#
# COMPACT_ATOMS: atom_id res chain seq x y z
N ASP A 1 -32.60 -0.47 19.07
CA ASP A 1 -33.69 -1.43 19.33
C ASP A 1 -33.58 -2.62 18.37
N LEU A 2 -33.00 -3.74 18.84
CA LEU A 2 -32.72 -4.93 18.01
C LEU A 2 -34.01 -5.67 17.63
N VAL A 3 -35.01 -5.64 18.51
CA VAL A 3 -36.29 -6.30 18.28
C VAL A 3 -37.07 -5.57 17.19
N ALA A 4 -37.09 -4.23 17.21
CA ALA A 4 -37.76 -3.43 16.18
C ALA A 4 -37.14 -3.60 14.79
N HIS A 5 -35.86 -3.92 14.73
CA HIS A 5 -35.16 -4.22 13.48
C HIS A 5 -35.20 -5.71 13.07
N ASN A 6 -36.04 -6.51 13.79
CA ASN A 6 -36.21 -7.94 13.52
C ASN A 6 -34.89 -8.72 13.39
N ILE A 7 -33.94 -8.44 14.29
CA ILE A 7 -32.68 -9.18 14.37
C ILE A 7 -32.99 -10.60 14.83
N GLN A 8 -32.56 -11.59 14.04
CA GLN A 8 -32.79 -13.00 14.32
C GLN A 8 -31.71 -13.89 13.70
N ASN A 9 -31.66 -15.16 14.14
CA ASN A 9 -30.69 -16.15 13.62
C ASN A 9 -29.25 -15.65 13.76
N ARG A 10 -28.86 -15.19 14.93
CA ARG A 10 -27.52 -14.70 15.21
C ARG A 10 -26.85 -15.48 16.32
N THR A 11 -25.58 -15.69 16.16
CA THR A 11 -24.69 -16.13 17.23
C THR A 11 -24.07 -14.91 17.87
N VAL A 12 -24.14 -14.80 19.19
CA VAL A 12 -23.70 -13.62 19.95
C VAL A 12 -22.80 -14.03 21.10
N ALA A 13 -21.79 -13.20 21.37
CA ALA A 13 -20.95 -13.28 22.55
C ALA A 13 -21.11 -11.98 23.34
N LEU A 14 -21.13 -12.06 24.66
CA LEU A 14 -21.36 -10.91 25.51
C LEU A 14 -20.10 -10.58 26.32
N ILE A 15 -19.73 -9.30 26.26
CA ILE A 15 -18.63 -8.73 27.06
C ILE A 15 -19.21 -7.51 27.78
N GLU A 16 -18.98 -7.44 29.09
CA GLU A 16 -19.37 -6.28 29.89
C GLU A 16 -18.17 -5.71 30.64
N ASN A 17 -18.18 -4.42 30.87
CA ASN A 17 -17.20 -3.74 31.71
C ASN A 17 -17.92 -2.92 32.77
N GLY A 18 -17.59 -3.13 34.04
CA GLY A 18 -18.18 -2.39 35.15
C GLY A 18 -17.25 -2.39 36.36
N THR A 19 -17.23 -1.22 37.07
CA THR A 19 -16.32 -1.02 38.19
C THR A 19 -16.86 -1.61 39.50
N TRP A 20 -18.16 -1.51 39.72
CA TRP A 20 -18.80 -1.89 41.00
C TRP A 20 -19.70 -3.12 40.86
N ALA A 21 -20.68 -3.08 39.97
CA ALA A 21 -21.57 -4.20 39.68
C ALA A 21 -21.79 -4.26 38.17
N ALA A 22 -21.31 -5.29 37.54
CA ALA A 22 -21.54 -5.56 36.13
C ALA A 22 -22.99 -6.07 35.99
N THR A 23 -23.89 -5.26 35.43
CA THR A 23 -25.31 -5.58 35.20
C THR A 23 -25.67 -5.55 33.72
N SER A 24 -24.83 -4.99 32.89
CA SER A 24 -25.08 -4.81 31.45
C SER A 24 -25.17 -6.15 30.71
N GLY A 25 -24.39 -7.15 31.08
CA GLY A 25 -24.48 -8.49 30.48
C GLY A 25 -25.80 -9.14 30.64
N ARG A 26 -26.38 -9.08 31.86
CA ARG A 26 -27.74 -9.58 32.15
C ARG A 26 -28.81 -8.84 31.36
N LEU A 27 -28.71 -7.50 31.28
CA LEU A 27 -29.67 -6.68 30.54
C LEU A 27 -29.58 -6.93 29.03
N MET A 28 -28.37 -7.04 28.49
CA MET A 28 -28.17 -7.39 27.09
C MET A 28 -28.76 -8.77 26.77
N ARG A 29 -28.53 -9.75 27.64
CA ARG A 29 -29.11 -11.10 27.48
C ARG A 29 -30.62 -11.05 27.46
N GLN A 30 -31.25 -10.38 28.41
CA GLN A 30 -32.71 -10.22 28.47
C GLN A 30 -33.28 -9.60 27.19
N LEU A 31 -32.62 -8.54 26.64
CA LEU A 31 -33.06 -7.92 25.40
C LEU A 31 -32.89 -8.83 24.18
N LEU A 32 -31.83 -9.65 24.16
CA LEU A 32 -31.56 -10.58 23.06
C LEU A 32 -32.46 -11.83 23.15
N ASP A 33 -32.95 -12.23 24.34
CA ASP A 33 -33.88 -13.32 24.50
C ASP A 33 -35.27 -13.00 23.88
N GLU A 34 -35.56 -11.71 23.66
CA GLU A 34 -36.76 -11.28 22.91
C GLU A 34 -36.59 -11.44 21.39
N CYS A 35 -35.34 -11.65 20.90
CA CYS A 35 -35.03 -11.87 19.50
C CYS A 35 -35.17 -13.37 19.16
N LYS A 36 -35.55 -13.67 17.90
CA LYS A 36 -35.77 -15.07 17.49
C LYS A 36 -34.44 -15.77 17.15
N ASN A 37 -34.30 -17.02 17.62
CA ASN A 37 -33.21 -17.91 17.25
C ASN A 37 -31.80 -17.32 17.50
N MET A 38 -31.61 -16.78 18.71
CA MET A 38 -30.31 -16.30 19.15
C MET A 38 -29.54 -17.45 19.81
N THR A 39 -28.27 -17.61 19.43
CA THR A 39 -27.35 -18.56 20.04
C THR A 39 -26.28 -17.80 20.81
N PHE A 40 -26.18 -18.05 22.12
CA PHE A 40 -25.16 -17.42 22.94
C PHE A 40 -23.88 -18.30 22.99
N LEU A 41 -22.74 -17.72 22.79
CA LEU A 41 -21.44 -18.38 22.91
C LEU A 41 -20.85 -18.11 24.29
N GLY A 42 -20.65 -19.18 25.03
CA GLY A 42 -20.01 -19.13 26.33
C GLY A 42 -20.75 -18.29 27.38
N GLU A 43 -20.05 -18.03 28.45
CA GLU A 43 -20.53 -17.13 29.53
C GLU A 43 -20.19 -15.66 29.17
N THR A 44 -20.92 -14.71 29.77
CA THR A 44 -20.60 -13.31 29.63
C THR A 44 -19.23 -13.01 30.25
N VAL A 45 -18.31 -12.45 29.47
CA VAL A 45 -17.01 -12.02 29.98
C VAL A 45 -17.18 -10.71 30.71
N SER A 46 -16.94 -10.71 32.04
CA SER A 46 -17.06 -9.52 32.87
C SER A 46 -15.70 -8.95 33.22
N LEU A 47 -15.43 -7.75 32.72
CA LEU A 47 -14.21 -7.01 33.00
C LEU A 47 -14.47 -5.96 34.10
N LYS A 48 -13.56 -5.91 35.10
CA LYS A 48 -13.63 -4.91 36.17
C LYS A 48 -12.62 -3.82 35.94
N SER A 49 -13.08 -2.66 35.46
CA SER A 49 -12.23 -1.48 35.19
C SER A 49 -11.21 -1.72 34.08
N SER A 50 -9.90 -1.84 34.42
CA SER A 50 -8.85 -2.11 33.44
C SER A 50 -8.68 -3.60 33.18
N LEU A 51 -8.26 -3.94 31.96
CA LEU A 51 -7.96 -5.33 31.59
C LEU A 51 -6.74 -5.83 32.36
N LYS A 52 -6.93 -6.92 33.11
CA LYS A 52 -5.88 -7.61 33.88
C LYS A 52 -5.68 -9.03 33.34
N ALA A 53 -4.62 -9.71 33.76
CA ALA A 53 -4.27 -11.03 33.26
C ALA A 53 -5.42 -12.07 33.27
N PRO A 54 -6.27 -12.20 34.32
CA PRO A 54 -7.41 -13.10 34.27
C PRO A 54 -8.47 -12.70 33.21
N GLY A 55 -8.74 -11.41 33.04
CA GLY A 55 -9.67 -10.91 32.02
C GLY A 55 -9.13 -11.11 30.61
N TYR A 56 -7.80 -11.02 30.43
CA TYR A 56 -7.18 -11.33 29.16
C TYR A 56 -7.36 -12.81 28.76
N ALA A 57 -7.17 -13.73 29.71
CA ALA A 57 -7.40 -15.16 29.49
C ALA A 57 -8.86 -15.44 29.09
N GLN A 58 -9.84 -14.84 29.78
CA GLN A 58 -11.25 -15.00 29.45
C GLN A 58 -11.60 -14.47 28.05
N LEU A 59 -10.99 -13.36 27.63
CA LEU A 59 -11.18 -12.81 26.28
C LEU A 59 -10.57 -13.72 25.24
N GLN A 60 -9.41 -14.34 25.53
CA GLN A 60 -8.77 -15.29 24.63
C GLN A 60 -9.63 -16.54 24.46
N ASP A 61 -10.14 -17.12 25.54
CA ASP A 61 -11.03 -18.29 25.51
C ASP A 61 -12.32 -17.98 24.71
N LEU A 62 -12.86 -16.76 24.87
CA LEU A 62 -14.00 -16.32 24.09
C LEU A 62 -13.67 -16.19 22.60
N ALA A 63 -12.52 -15.63 22.28
CA ALA A 63 -12.04 -15.50 20.88
C ALA A 63 -11.86 -16.88 20.23
N ASP A 64 -11.30 -17.84 20.94
CA ASP A 64 -11.13 -19.22 20.47
C ASP A 64 -12.49 -19.90 20.27
N THR A 65 -13.44 -19.68 21.18
CA THR A 65 -14.82 -20.17 21.04
C THR A 65 -15.51 -19.59 19.82
N ILE A 66 -15.38 -18.27 19.58
CA ILE A 66 -15.93 -17.61 18.38
C ILE A 66 -15.28 -18.20 17.12
N THR A 67 -13.97 -18.33 17.11
CA THR A 67 -13.21 -18.87 15.98
C THR A 67 -13.63 -20.29 15.62
N ALA A 68 -13.93 -21.14 16.62
CA ALA A 68 -14.42 -22.48 16.40
C ALA A 68 -15.82 -22.55 15.76
N THR A 69 -16.63 -21.50 15.88
CA THR A 69 -17.97 -21.43 15.25
C THR A 69 -17.95 -20.84 13.84
N LEU A 70 -16.87 -20.17 13.46
CA LEU A 70 -16.74 -19.66 12.12
C LEU A 70 -16.57 -20.84 11.14
N PRO A 71 -17.18 -20.76 9.93
CA PRO A 71 -16.88 -21.73 8.90
C PRO A 71 -15.35 -21.80 8.78
N GLN A 72 -14.77 -22.95 9.09
CA GLN A 72 -13.36 -23.17 8.79
C GLN A 72 -13.23 -23.01 7.29
N THR A 73 -12.84 -21.84 6.82
CA THR A 73 -12.28 -21.75 5.48
C THR A 73 -11.17 -22.77 5.50
N ALA A 74 -11.36 -23.87 4.73
CA ALA A 74 -10.35 -24.91 4.61
C ALA A 74 -9.00 -24.18 4.49
N ALA A 75 -8.06 -24.51 5.39
CA ALA A 75 -6.72 -23.94 5.31
C ALA A 75 -6.33 -24.03 3.84
N PRO A 76 -5.86 -22.93 3.21
CA PRO A 76 -5.58 -22.94 1.79
C PRO A 76 -4.75 -24.19 1.56
N GLN A 77 -5.33 -25.15 0.83
CA GLN A 77 -4.61 -26.38 0.49
C GLN A 77 -3.31 -25.91 -0.14
N PRO A 78 -2.15 -26.48 0.22
CA PRO A 78 -0.91 -26.11 -0.42
C PRO A 78 -1.14 -26.36 -1.90
N HIS A 79 -1.48 -25.28 -2.65
CA HIS A 79 -1.53 -25.32 -4.08
C HIS A 79 -0.16 -25.83 -4.51
N ALA A 80 -0.13 -26.89 -5.34
CA ALA A 80 1.09 -27.31 -6.00
C ALA A 80 1.80 -26.05 -6.47
N ALA A 81 3.09 -25.89 -6.10
CA ALA A 81 3.83 -24.64 -6.23
C ALA A 81 3.51 -23.98 -7.56
N ALA A 82 2.63 -22.96 -7.50
CA ALA A 82 2.13 -22.33 -8.70
C ALA A 82 3.31 -21.63 -9.36
N THR A 83 3.57 -21.99 -10.61
CA THR A 83 4.58 -21.28 -11.39
C THR A 83 4.07 -19.87 -11.66
N ILE A 84 4.64 -18.90 -10.92
CA ILE A 84 4.29 -17.50 -11.10
C ILE A 84 5.25 -16.90 -12.14
N GLU A 85 4.75 -16.71 -13.36
CA GLU A 85 5.47 -15.96 -14.38
C GLU A 85 5.48 -14.48 -14.04
N LYS A 86 6.65 -13.92 -13.69
CA LYS A 86 6.81 -12.48 -13.39
C LYS A 86 6.33 -11.60 -14.56
N ALA A 87 6.44 -12.08 -15.80
CA ALA A 87 5.96 -11.39 -16.98
C ALA A 87 4.44 -11.10 -16.96
N ALA A 88 3.65 -11.94 -16.27
CA ALA A 88 2.21 -11.73 -16.14
C ALA A 88 1.87 -10.42 -15.41
N TYR A 89 2.64 -10.04 -14.40
CA TYR A 89 2.44 -8.76 -13.68
C TYR A 89 2.61 -7.54 -14.60
N ARG A 90 3.41 -7.64 -15.68
CA ARG A 90 3.59 -6.56 -16.66
C ARG A 90 2.37 -6.37 -17.56
N LYS A 91 1.43 -7.32 -17.57
CA LYS A 91 0.17 -7.20 -18.32
C LYS A 91 -0.92 -6.43 -17.57
N LEU A 92 -0.72 -6.18 -16.29
CA LEU A 92 -1.59 -5.26 -15.55
C LEU A 92 -1.39 -3.85 -16.10
N THR A 93 -2.51 -3.15 -16.31
CA THR A 93 -2.45 -1.76 -16.78
C THR A 93 -2.11 -0.85 -15.60
N TYR A 94 -0.89 -0.32 -15.60
CA TYR A 94 -0.43 0.62 -14.60
C TYR A 94 -0.25 2.01 -15.20
N GLY A 95 -0.70 3.04 -14.48
CA GLY A 95 -0.20 4.39 -14.65
C GLY A 95 1.19 4.55 -14.01
N LEU A 96 1.83 5.69 -14.24
CA LEU A 96 3.05 6.08 -13.52
C LEU A 96 2.84 7.43 -12.85
N PHE A 97 3.28 7.52 -11.61
CA PHE A 97 2.98 8.63 -10.73
C PHE A 97 4.23 9.08 -9.97
N VAL A 98 4.32 10.38 -9.69
CA VAL A 98 5.23 10.87 -8.65
C VAL A 98 4.44 10.98 -7.35
N LEU A 99 4.83 10.15 -6.38
CA LEU A 99 4.34 10.21 -5.01
C LEU A 99 5.25 11.14 -4.22
N THR A 100 4.69 12.09 -3.48
CA THR A 100 5.45 13.05 -2.69
C THR A 100 4.98 13.08 -1.24
N ALA A 101 5.92 13.32 -0.34
CA ALA A 101 5.71 13.55 1.07
C ALA A 101 6.75 14.55 1.59
N GLN A 102 6.50 15.09 2.77
CA GLN A 102 7.42 16.01 3.45
C GLN A 102 7.50 15.64 4.91
N GLN A 103 8.69 15.72 5.47
CA GLN A 103 8.94 15.58 6.91
C GLN A 103 10.02 16.59 7.31
N ASP A 104 9.82 17.27 8.43
CA ASP A 104 10.78 18.25 9.00
C ASP A 104 11.24 19.30 7.97
N GLY A 105 10.32 19.77 7.12
CA GLY A 105 10.59 20.74 6.07
C GLY A 105 11.30 20.18 4.83
N LYS A 106 11.68 18.91 4.82
CA LYS A 106 12.33 18.25 3.68
C LYS A 106 11.31 17.57 2.80
N ASP A 107 11.20 18.01 1.54
CA ASP A 107 10.40 17.33 0.53
C ASP A 107 11.12 16.09 0.01
N ASN A 108 10.37 15.06 -0.27
CA ASN A 108 10.86 13.88 -0.98
C ASN A 108 9.77 13.28 -1.86
N GLY A 109 10.18 12.47 -2.83
CA GLY A 109 9.25 11.75 -3.69
C GLY A 109 9.88 10.51 -4.31
N CYS A 110 9.02 9.66 -4.85
CA CYS A 110 9.41 8.48 -5.61
C CYS A 110 8.41 8.18 -6.73
N ILE A 111 8.84 7.43 -7.74
CA ILE A 111 7.93 6.85 -8.74
C ILE A 111 7.19 5.67 -8.12
N ILE A 112 5.88 5.65 -8.32
CA ILE A 112 5.03 4.48 -8.07
C ILE A 112 4.17 4.18 -9.29
N ASN A 113 3.68 2.95 -9.39
CA ASN A 113 2.70 2.51 -10.38
C ASN A 113 1.42 1.97 -9.74
N THR A 114 1.26 2.13 -8.45
CA THR A 114 0.26 1.46 -7.62
C THR A 114 -0.84 2.39 -7.09
N ALA A 115 -0.93 3.63 -7.61
CA ALA A 115 -2.01 4.53 -7.22
C ALA A 115 -3.30 4.12 -7.94
N GLN A 116 -4.38 3.93 -7.17
CA GLN A 116 -5.68 3.51 -7.68
C GLN A 116 -6.82 4.11 -6.87
N GLN A 117 -7.91 4.48 -7.54
CA GLN A 117 -9.15 4.84 -6.86
C GLN A 117 -9.75 3.62 -6.15
N LEU A 118 -10.12 3.78 -4.88
CA LEU A 118 -10.78 2.75 -4.09
C LEU A 118 -12.28 2.97 -4.01
N THR A 119 -12.71 4.19 -3.65
CA THR A 119 -14.12 4.58 -3.55
C THR A 119 -14.33 5.98 -4.08
N SER A 120 -15.56 6.31 -4.47
CA SER A 120 -15.95 7.66 -4.91
C SER A 120 -16.66 8.47 -3.81
N THR A 121 -17.34 7.80 -2.88
CA THR A 121 -18.04 8.46 -1.77
C THR A 121 -17.86 7.63 -0.48
N PRO A 122 -17.05 8.06 0.49
CA PRO A 122 -16.08 9.16 0.36
C PRO A 122 -15.00 8.88 -0.69
N GLY A 123 -14.41 9.93 -1.26
CA GLY A 123 -13.31 9.79 -2.22
C GLY A 123 -12.09 9.20 -1.55
N ARG A 124 -11.68 8.00 -1.97
CA ARG A 124 -10.49 7.31 -1.44
C ARG A 124 -9.62 6.76 -2.54
N ILE A 125 -8.32 6.79 -2.30
CA ILE A 125 -7.31 6.16 -3.15
C ILE A 125 -6.44 5.22 -2.32
N THR A 126 -5.85 4.24 -3.01
CA THR A 126 -4.82 3.36 -2.44
C THR A 126 -3.49 3.60 -3.12
N ILE A 127 -2.40 3.41 -2.38
CA ILE A 127 -1.04 3.33 -2.89
C ILE A 127 -0.29 2.21 -2.18
N ALA A 128 0.48 1.41 -2.91
CA ALA A 128 1.42 0.47 -2.30
C ALA A 128 2.84 1.02 -2.45
N VAL A 129 3.55 1.20 -1.34
CA VAL A 129 4.87 1.83 -1.31
C VAL A 129 5.89 0.90 -0.70
N SER A 130 7.01 0.72 -1.40
CA SER A 130 8.13 -0.09 -0.89
C SER A 130 8.71 0.54 0.38
N LYS A 131 8.93 -0.29 1.41
CA LYS A 131 9.56 0.10 2.68
C LYS A 131 11.01 0.59 2.52
N GLN A 132 11.64 0.35 1.38
CA GLN A 132 12.99 0.87 1.09
C GLN A 132 12.97 2.36 0.72
N ASN A 133 11.82 2.92 0.34
CA ASN A 133 11.67 4.30 -0.04
C ASN A 133 11.62 5.22 1.17
N LEU A 134 12.41 6.30 1.17
CA LEU A 134 12.30 7.35 2.20
C LEU A 134 10.89 7.97 2.23
N THR A 135 10.23 8.08 1.07
CA THR A 135 8.85 8.57 0.96
C THR A 135 7.88 7.71 1.78
N HIS A 136 8.10 6.38 1.83
CA HIS A 136 7.32 5.47 2.67
C HIS A 136 7.39 5.88 4.15
N ASP A 137 8.59 6.08 4.68
CA ASP A 137 8.80 6.40 6.08
C ASP A 137 8.17 7.75 6.43
N MET A 138 8.32 8.74 5.54
CA MET A 138 7.69 10.05 5.70
C MET A 138 6.15 9.95 5.74
N ILE A 139 5.54 9.15 4.86
CA ILE A 139 4.08 8.96 4.85
C ILE A 139 3.63 8.26 6.13
N LEU A 140 4.36 7.23 6.56
CA LEU A 140 4.01 6.50 7.78
C LEU A 140 4.02 7.40 9.02
N GLN A 141 4.94 8.37 9.06
CA GLN A 141 5.06 9.31 10.18
C GLN A 141 4.08 10.48 10.10
N THR A 142 3.83 11.02 8.91
CA THR A 142 3.06 12.26 8.74
C THR A 142 1.60 12.02 8.37
N GLY A 143 1.26 10.83 7.91
CA GLY A 143 -0.10 10.43 7.53
C GLY A 143 -0.65 11.15 6.30
N ARG A 144 0.20 11.76 5.44
CA ARG A 144 -0.26 12.53 4.28
C ARG A 144 0.72 12.44 3.11
N PHE A 145 0.17 12.52 1.91
CA PHE A 145 0.94 12.49 0.67
C PHE A 145 0.22 13.18 -0.48
N ASN A 146 0.95 13.47 -1.56
CA ASN A 146 0.38 13.84 -2.84
C ASN A 146 0.79 12.85 -3.92
N VAL A 147 -0.06 12.69 -4.93
CA VAL A 147 0.18 11.90 -6.14
C VAL A 147 0.03 12.81 -7.33
N SER A 148 1.06 12.92 -8.16
CA SER A 148 1.00 13.59 -9.47
C SER A 148 0.91 12.53 -10.56
N VAL A 149 -0.12 12.58 -11.39
CA VAL A 149 -0.36 11.66 -12.50
C VAL A 149 0.47 12.11 -13.69
N LEU A 150 1.52 11.36 -14.04
CA LEU A 150 2.45 11.75 -15.09
C LEU A 150 1.82 11.60 -16.49
N THR A 151 2.23 12.50 -17.40
CA THR A 151 1.82 12.52 -18.81
C THR A 151 2.81 11.77 -19.70
N GLN A 152 2.40 11.48 -20.93
CA GLN A 152 3.26 10.87 -21.95
C GLN A 152 4.41 11.79 -22.38
N SER A 153 4.31 13.10 -22.14
CA SER A 153 5.36 14.09 -22.42
C SER A 153 6.43 14.17 -21.32
N ALA A 154 6.27 13.42 -20.21
CA ALA A 154 7.24 13.42 -19.12
C ALA A 154 8.61 12.91 -19.59
N PRO A 155 9.69 13.70 -19.41
CA PRO A 155 11.03 13.31 -19.87
C PRO A 155 11.63 12.19 -19.01
N PHE A 156 12.46 11.35 -19.59
CA PHE A 156 13.14 10.26 -18.86
C PHE A 156 13.90 10.75 -17.63
N ALA A 157 14.47 11.96 -17.68
CA ALA A 157 15.17 12.57 -16.55
C ALA A 157 14.30 12.70 -15.28
N LEU A 158 12.98 12.88 -15.44
CA LEU A 158 12.03 12.92 -14.32
C LEU A 158 11.92 11.53 -13.65
N PHE A 159 11.82 10.49 -14.45
CA PHE A 159 11.79 9.11 -13.95
C PHE A 159 13.12 8.71 -13.29
N GLN A 160 14.26 9.17 -13.84
CA GLN A 160 15.57 8.95 -13.21
C GLN A 160 15.64 9.63 -11.84
N ARG A 161 15.22 10.89 -11.76
CA ARG A 161 15.25 11.70 -10.52
C ARG A 161 14.43 11.05 -9.39
N PHE A 162 13.19 10.67 -9.68
CA PHE A 162 12.27 10.14 -8.66
C PHE A 162 12.33 8.62 -8.50
N GLY A 163 12.73 7.88 -9.54
CA GLY A 163 12.74 6.41 -9.54
C GLY A 163 14.09 5.77 -9.24
N PHE A 164 15.22 6.40 -9.65
CA PHE A 164 16.53 5.74 -9.58
C PHE A 164 17.50 6.37 -8.57
N GLN A 165 17.08 7.43 -7.88
CA GLN A 165 17.85 8.09 -6.85
C GLN A 165 17.23 7.91 -5.47
N SER A 166 18.06 7.90 -4.43
CA SER A 166 17.57 7.85 -3.06
C SER A 166 17.46 9.26 -2.48
N GLY A 167 16.29 9.63 -1.95
CA GLY A 167 16.10 10.89 -1.21
C GLY A 167 16.88 10.95 0.10
N ARG A 168 17.52 9.85 0.53
CA ARG A 168 18.42 9.85 1.67
C ARG A 168 19.77 10.50 1.34
N THR A 169 20.17 10.47 0.06
CA THR A 169 21.48 10.93 -0.40
C THR A 169 21.42 12.16 -1.30
N VAL A 170 20.30 12.41 -1.96
CA VAL A 170 20.12 13.56 -2.85
C VAL A 170 18.83 14.30 -2.57
N ASP A 171 18.84 15.61 -2.77
CA ASP A 171 17.63 16.42 -2.79
C ASP A 171 16.98 16.31 -4.19
N LYS A 172 15.87 15.57 -4.25
CA LYS A 172 15.16 15.33 -5.51
C LYS A 172 14.36 16.55 -6.00
N PHE A 173 14.19 17.58 -5.17
CA PHE A 173 13.48 18.80 -5.51
C PHE A 173 14.40 19.96 -5.88
N ALA A 174 15.70 19.83 -5.67
CA ALA A 174 16.68 20.86 -6.04
C ALA A 174 16.58 21.22 -7.53
N GLY A 175 16.32 22.50 -7.82
CA GLY A 175 16.19 23.01 -9.18
C GLY A 175 15.00 22.46 -9.99
N LEU A 176 14.00 21.86 -9.35
CA LEU A 176 12.77 21.39 -9.97
C LEU A 176 11.63 22.37 -9.72
N ALA A 177 10.86 22.69 -10.77
CA ALA A 177 9.61 23.42 -10.61
C ALA A 177 8.53 22.52 -10.01
N PHE A 178 7.89 22.96 -8.94
CA PHE A 178 6.77 22.28 -8.30
C PHE A 178 5.82 23.31 -7.68
N GLN A 179 4.60 22.86 -7.39
CA GLN A 179 3.62 23.64 -6.65
C GLN A 179 3.29 22.97 -5.31
N ARG A 180 2.58 23.70 -4.44
CA ARG A 180 2.11 23.15 -3.16
C ARG A 180 0.59 23.11 -3.15
N SER A 181 0.06 21.99 -2.73
CA SER A 181 -1.36 21.79 -2.48
C SER A 181 -1.77 22.35 -1.10
N ALA A 182 -3.06 22.35 -0.82
CA ALA A 182 -3.59 22.87 0.46
C ALA A 182 -3.01 22.15 1.70
N ASN A 183 -2.59 20.89 1.58
CA ASN A 183 -1.92 20.16 2.67
C ASN A 183 -0.43 20.56 2.87
N GLY A 184 0.09 21.50 2.07
CA GLY A 184 1.46 22.01 2.11
C GLY A 184 2.51 21.15 1.41
N LEU A 185 2.13 19.97 0.88
CA LEU A 185 3.06 19.07 0.19
C LEU A 185 3.26 19.49 -1.27
N ALA A 186 4.44 19.18 -1.80
CA ALA A 186 4.79 19.41 -3.19
C ALA A 186 3.97 18.52 -4.13
N TYR A 187 3.61 19.05 -5.30
CA TYR A 187 3.15 18.28 -6.45
C TYR A 187 3.72 18.85 -7.75
N LEU A 188 3.80 18.02 -8.79
CA LEU A 188 4.26 18.44 -10.10
C LEU A 188 3.09 18.95 -10.92
N ALA A 189 3.19 20.19 -11.41
CA ALA A 189 2.24 20.74 -12.37
C ALA A 189 2.71 20.55 -13.82
N GLU A 190 4.03 20.60 -14.04
CA GLU A 190 4.62 20.26 -15.33
C GLU A 190 4.72 18.73 -15.47
N HIS A 191 4.44 18.22 -16.67
CA HIS A 191 4.47 16.78 -16.99
C HIS A 191 3.48 15.94 -16.18
N ALA A 192 2.44 16.57 -15.59
CA ALA A 192 1.34 15.91 -14.93
C ALA A 192 0.00 16.43 -15.45
N ASN A 193 -0.98 15.55 -15.57
CA ASN A 193 -2.33 15.92 -16.01
C ASN A 193 -3.34 16.00 -14.87
N ALA A 194 -2.99 15.49 -13.70
CA ALA A 194 -3.79 15.60 -12.48
C ALA A 194 -2.91 15.45 -11.23
N PHE A 195 -3.41 15.94 -10.10
CA PHE A 195 -2.85 15.61 -8.80
C PHE A 195 -3.94 15.27 -7.80
N PHE A 196 -3.56 14.54 -6.77
CA PHE A 196 -4.38 14.18 -5.62
C PHE A 196 -3.58 14.44 -4.34
N SER A 197 -4.17 15.18 -3.40
CA SER A 197 -3.72 15.28 -2.01
C SER A 197 -4.54 14.34 -1.17
N ALA A 198 -3.90 13.59 -0.28
CA ALA A 198 -4.58 12.59 0.50
C ALA A 198 -4.05 12.50 1.94
N ARG A 199 -4.95 12.12 2.84
CA ARG A 199 -4.69 11.82 4.24
C ARG A 199 -4.90 10.32 4.48
N VAL A 200 -3.88 9.66 4.99
CA VAL A 200 -3.92 8.23 5.33
C VAL A 200 -5.01 7.96 6.37
N VAL A 201 -5.83 6.98 6.12
CA VAL A 201 -6.87 6.48 7.05
C VAL A 201 -6.56 5.07 7.52
N ASP A 202 -5.77 4.32 6.77
CA ASP A 202 -5.32 2.97 7.15
C ASP A 202 -4.00 2.63 6.46
N ALA A 203 -3.21 1.75 7.09
CA ALA A 203 -1.90 1.32 6.60
C ALA A 203 -1.70 -0.17 6.91
N LEU A 204 -1.66 -1.00 5.87
CA LEU A 204 -1.55 -2.45 5.98
C LEU A 204 -0.16 -2.91 5.53
N ASP A 205 0.49 -3.68 6.40
CA ASP A 205 1.83 -4.22 6.15
C ASP A 205 1.77 -5.52 5.35
N TYR A 206 2.43 -5.55 4.19
CA TYR A 206 2.57 -6.73 3.34
C TYR A 206 4.05 -7.13 3.14
N GLY A 207 4.85 -7.01 4.19
CA GLY A 207 6.26 -7.42 4.18
C GLY A 207 7.16 -6.42 3.48
N SER A 208 7.32 -6.48 2.17
CA SER A 208 8.17 -5.55 1.39
C SER A 208 7.54 -4.19 1.14
N HIS A 209 6.22 -4.10 1.17
CA HIS A 209 5.43 -2.89 0.90
C HIS A 209 4.40 -2.65 1.99
N THR A 210 4.03 -1.39 2.16
CA THR A 210 2.82 -1.00 2.91
C THR A 210 1.76 -0.52 1.92
N LEU A 211 0.55 -1.06 2.06
CA LEU A 211 -0.63 -0.55 1.37
C LEU A 211 -1.24 0.55 2.23
N PHE A 212 -1.22 1.78 1.74
CA PHE A 212 -1.90 2.90 2.38
C PHE A 212 -3.27 3.08 1.74
N ILE A 213 -4.30 3.20 2.57
CA ILE A 213 -5.64 3.65 2.19
C ILE A 213 -5.78 5.09 2.65
N ALA A 214 -6.16 5.98 1.76
CA ALA A 214 -6.19 7.40 2.07
C ALA A 214 -7.45 8.08 1.54
N GLU A 215 -7.96 9.02 2.30
CA GLU A 215 -9.04 9.92 1.92
C GLU A 215 -8.48 11.07 1.09
N VAL A 216 -9.07 11.31 -0.07
CA VAL A 216 -8.70 12.42 -0.95
C VAL A 216 -9.21 13.73 -0.34
N THR A 217 -8.30 14.65 -0.04
CA THR A 217 -8.61 15.95 0.55
C THR A 217 -8.64 17.07 -0.49
N GLU A 218 -7.92 16.90 -1.61
CA GLU A 218 -7.89 17.82 -2.74
C GLU A 218 -7.51 17.04 -4.00
N ALA A 219 -8.10 17.38 -5.13
CA ALA A 219 -7.72 16.86 -6.44
C ALA A 219 -8.06 17.84 -7.53
N ALA A 220 -7.22 17.92 -8.56
CA ALA A 220 -7.49 18.72 -9.75
C ALA A 220 -6.92 18.07 -11.01
N ALA A 221 -7.64 18.25 -12.13
CA ALA A 221 -7.08 18.03 -13.46
C ALA A 221 -6.25 19.27 -13.84
N LEU A 222 -5.03 19.03 -14.32
CA LEU A 222 -4.05 20.07 -14.66
C LEU A 222 -3.94 20.28 -16.17
N SER A 223 -4.12 19.21 -16.95
CA SER A 223 -4.08 19.29 -18.42
C SER A 223 -4.93 18.18 -19.05
N SER A 224 -5.15 18.29 -20.36
CA SER A 224 -5.82 17.27 -21.18
C SER A 224 -4.86 16.26 -21.80
N GLU A 225 -3.58 16.30 -21.46
CA GLU A 225 -2.59 15.34 -21.95
C GLU A 225 -2.92 13.92 -21.48
N SER A 226 -2.58 12.93 -22.31
CA SER A 226 -2.75 11.51 -21.93
C SER A 226 -1.80 11.12 -20.81
N SER A 227 -2.32 10.41 -19.82
CA SER A 227 -1.51 9.82 -18.76
C SER A 227 -0.53 8.79 -19.34
N VAL A 228 0.68 8.74 -18.77
CA VAL A 228 1.66 7.72 -19.14
C VAL A 228 1.28 6.39 -18.50
N THR A 229 1.29 5.32 -19.30
CA THR A 229 1.17 3.94 -18.82
C THR A 229 2.55 3.30 -18.70
N TYR A 230 2.62 2.21 -17.95
CA TYR A 230 3.85 1.44 -17.82
C TYR A 230 4.37 0.94 -19.17
N ASP A 231 3.46 0.43 -20.03
CA ASP A 231 3.80 -0.01 -21.38
C ASP A 231 4.31 1.13 -22.25
N TYR A 232 3.65 2.31 -22.22
CA TYR A 232 4.09 3.48 -22.96
C TYR A 232 5.50 3.94 -22.52
N TYR A 233 5.76 3.95 -21.20
CA TYR A 233 7.07 4.30 -20.67
C TYR A 233 8.17 3.40 -21.22
N PHE A 234 7.98 2.07 -21.25
CA PHE A 234 8.96 1.14 -21.78
C PHE A 234 9.13 1.24 -23.30
N ALA A 235 8.05 1.52 -24.02
CA ALA A 235 8.09 1.60 -25.48
C ALA A 235 8.72 2.91 -25.99
N HIS A 236 8.47 4.05 -25.33
CA HIS A 236 8.70 5.38 -25.87
C HIS A 236 9.59 6.30 -25.02
N ILE A 237 9.59 6.16 -23.69
CA ILE A 237 10.30 7.11 -22.81
C ILE A 237 11.64 6.53 -22.31
N LYS A 238 11.62 5.28 -21.87
CA LYS A 238 12.83 4.63 -21.37
C LYS A 238 13.83 4.44 -22.51
N PRO A 239 15.08 4.95 -22.39
CA PRO A 239 16.09 4.70 -23.39
C PRO A 239 16.30 3.19 -23.58
N LYS A 240 16.26 2.74 -24.82
CA LYS A 240 16.71 1.38 -25.12
C LYS A 240 18.20 1.30 -24.82
N PRO A 241 18.70 0.19 -24.26
CA PRO A 241 20.14 0.00 -24.12
C PRO A 241 20.79 0.30 -25.49
N ALA A 242 21.73 1.23 -25.51
CA ALA A 242 22.49 1.45 -26.72
C ALA A 242 23.16 0.11 -27.06
N VAL A 243 22.85 -0.45 -28.23
CA VAL A 243 23.59 -1.57 -28.80
C VAL A 243 24.93 -0.97 -29.26
N THR A 244 25.81 -0.67 -28.30
CA THR A 244 27.20 -0.41 -28.60
C THR A 244 27.77 -1.72 -29.11
N GLN A 245 28.31 -1.70 -30.33
CA GLN A 245 28.89 -2.85 -31.03
C GLN A 245 30.17 -3.40 -30.39
N GLU A 246 30.45 -3.06 -29.15
CA GLU A 246 31.42 -3.80 -28.35
C GLU A 246 30.62 -4.81 -27.51
N LYS A 247 30.79 -6.10 -27.81
CA LYS A 247 30.24 -7.21 -27.03
C LYS A 247 30.78 -7.16 -25.61
N LYS A 248 30.21 -6.30 -24.75
CA LYS A 248 30.47 -6.35 -23.32
C LYS A 248 29.76 -7.59 -22.80
N LYS A 249 30.54 -8.60 -22.43
CA LYS A 249 30.01 -9.74 -21.66
C LYS A 249 29.52 -9.23 -20.32
N GLY A 250 28.31 -9.62 -19.90
CA GLY A 250 27.76 -9.20 -18.63
C GLY A 250 26.26 -9.44 -18.56
N PHE A 251 25.63 -8.78 -17.61
CA PHE A 251 24.18 -8.89 -17.36
C PHE A 251 23.57 -7.49 -17.32
N VAL A 252 22.43 -7.31 -17.97
CA VAL A 252 21.69 -6.04 -17.97
C VAL A 252 20.47 -6.13 -17.09
N CYS A 253 20.28 -5.16 -16.22
CA CYS A 253 19.05 -5.04 -15.43
C CYS A 253 17.87 -4.65 -16.34
N LYS A 254 16.88 -5.52 -16.46
CA LYS A 254 15.67 -5.31 -17.27
C LYS A 254 14.86 -4.10 -16.81
N ILE A 255 15.04 -3.68 -15.56
CA ILE A 255 14.25 -2.58 -14.96
C ILE A 255 14.87 -1.22 -15.30
N CYS A 256 16.18 -1.01 -15.07
CA CYS A 256 16.80 0.30 -15.22
C CYS A 256 17.88 0.37 -16.31
N GLY A 257 18.28 -0.77 -16.91
CA GLY A 257 19.33 -0.82 -17.92
C GLY A 257 20.76 -0.79 -17.36
N TYR A 258 20.94 -0.87 -16.04
CA TYR A 258 22.27 -1.01 -15.44
C TYR A 258 22.96 -2.27 -15.95
N VAL A 259 24.22 -2.13 -16.36
CA VAL A 259 25.03 -3.26 -16.83
C VAL A 259 25.99 -3.68 -15.72
N TYR A 260 25.88 -4.95 -15.33
CA TYR A 260 26.86 -5.62 -14.48
C TYR A 260 27.92 -6.28 -15.39
N GLU A 261 29.18 -5.87 -15.27
CA GLU A 261 30.27 -6.39 -16.04
C GLU A 261 30.88 -7.61 -15.30
N GLY A 262 30.59 -8.81 -15.77
CA GLY A 262 31.10 -10.06 -15.18
C GLY A 262 30.56 -11.28 -15.92
N ASP A 263 31.27 -12.40 -15.86
CA ASP A 263 30.89 -13.65 -16.54
C ASP A 263 29.73 -14.36 -15.83
N THR A 264 29.54 -14.10 -14.54
CA THR A 264 28.43 -14.67 -13.72
C THR A 264 27.85 -13.58 -12.82
N LEU A 265 26.52 -13.54 -12.71
CA LEU A 265 25.83 -12.64 -11.78
C LEU A 265 25.65 -13.35 -10.43
N PRO A 266 26.11 -12.77 -9.30
CA PRO A 266 25.84 -13.35 -7.99
C PRO A 266 24.34 -13.49 -7.72
N PRO A 267 23.87 -14.59 -7.10
CA PRO A 267 22.44 -14.81 -6.87
C PRO A 267 21.81 -13.79 -5.91
N ASP A 268 22.62 -13.18 -5.06
CA ASP A 268 22.24 -12.14 -4.09
C ASP A 268 22.52 -10.71 -4.60
N PHE A 269 22.90 -10.57 -5.89
CA PHE A 269 23.21 -9.25 -6.47
C PHE A 269 21.99 -8.35 -6.46
N ILE A 270 22.16 -7.15 -5.94
CA ILE A 270 21.14 -6.10 -5.95
C ILE A 270 21.60 -4.96 -6.86
N CYS A 271 20.77 -4.60 -7.82
CA CYS A 271 21.05 -3.50 -8.72
C CYS A 271 21.36 -2.20 -7.95
N PRO A 272 22.51 -1.57 -8.13
CA PRO A 272 22.89 -0.36 -7.41
C PRO A 272 21.98 0.83 -7.73
N LEU A 273 21.34 0.84 -8.92
CA LEU A 273 20.49 1.93 -9.36
C LEU A 273 19.03 1.77 -8.89
N CYS A 274 18.40 0.63 -9.20
CA CYS A 274 16.97 0.46 -8.96
C CYS A 274 16.64 -0.53 -7.82
N LYS A 275 17.66 -1.12 -7.18
CA LYS A 275 17.55 -2.03 -6.03
C LYS A 275 16.79 -3.34 -6.31
N HIS A 276 16.60 -3.72 -7.57
CA HIS A 276 16.06 -5.01 -7.96
C HIS A 276 17.10 -6.11 -7.85
N GLY A 277 16.66 -7.34 -7.57
CA GLY A 277 17.53 -8.49 -7.39
C GLY A 277 18.07 -9.09 -8.70
N ALA A 278 18.93 -10.11 -8.58
CA ALA A 278 19.56 -10.81 -9.69
C ALA A 278 18.54 -11.37 -10.71
N ASP A 279 17.36 -11.77 -10.28
CA ASP A 279 16.28 -12.29 -11.14
C ASP A 279 15.81 -11.30 -12.22
N ASP A 280 16.03 -10.02 -12.01
CA ASP A 280 15.67 -8.96 -12.95
C ASP A 280 16.80 -8.59 -13.92
N PHE A 281 17.85 -9.42 -13.96
CA PHE A 281 18.95 -9.30 -14.93
C PHE A 281 18.85 -10.36 -16.02
N GLU A 282 19.34 -10.02 -17.20
CA GLU A 282 19.47 -10.94 -18.32
C GLU A 282 20.88 -10.83 -18.91
N PRO A 283 21.45 -11.94 -19.43
CA PRO A 283 22.77 -11.91 -20.05
C PRO A 283 22.73 -11.05 -21.30
N ILE A 284 23.81 -10.28 -21.49
CA ILE A 284 24.04 -9.53 -22.72
C ILE A 284 24.64 -10.51 -23.72
N SER A 285 23.88 -10.86 -24.77
CA SER A 285 24.28 -11.78 -25.86
C SER A 285 24.96 -11.04 -27.02
#